data_638fac5e41d67ea1e1569945a10ce959
#
_entry.id   638fac5e41d67ea1e1569945a10ce959
#
_cell.length_a   1.000
_cell.length_b   1.000
_cell.length_c   1.000
_cell.angle_alpha   90.00
_cell.angle_beta   90.00
_cell.angle_gamma   90.00
#
_symmetry.space_group_name_H-M   'P 1'
#
loop_
_entity.id
_entity.type
_entity.pdbx_description
1 polymer ?
#
loop_
_entity_poly.entity_id
_entity_poly.type
_entity_poly.pdbx_seq_one_letter_code
_entity_poly.pdbx_strand_id
1 'polypeptide(L)'
;ATPSEIAGWITPTPQENGDLKLVVDPGKIQSYVESISKRISSAPIDQKVIKDEATGAEVVLQSGRNGTELADRQVLSNAIAQALQNQQDTTQTMNIKTAAFGVVNMNAFDKWIEVDLSEQRTTAYEKATPIRNFTIASGMRGYETVTGEFSIWLKTRRQTMSGGSKADGSYY
;
A
#
# COMPACT_ATOMS: atom_id res chain seq x y z
N ALA A 1 -15.47 4.51 16.97
CA ALA A 1 -14.69 3.97 18.09
C ALA A 1 -15.61 3.19 19.02
N THR A 2 -15.09 2.16 19.62
CA THR A 2 -15.77 1.39 20.66
C THR A 2 -15.66 2.09 22.01
N PRO A 3 -16.56 1.82 22.98
CA PRO A 3 -16.43 2.38 24.33
C PRO A 3 -15.08 2.07 25.00
N SER A 4 -14.53 0.89 24.76
CA SER A 4 -13.23 0.48 25.30
C SER A 4 -12.07 1.30 24.71
N GLU A 5 -12.11 1.60 23.42
CA GLU A 5 -11.12 2.47 22.76
C GLU A 5 -11.20 3.89 23.34
N ILE A 6 -12.43 4.44 23.48
CA ILE A 6 -12.64 5.78 24.03
C ILE A 6 -12.14 5.87 25.47
N ALA A 7 -12.44 4.88 26.29
CA ALA A 7 -11.95 4.80 27.67
C ALA A 7 -10.40 4.82 27.72
N GLY A 8 -9.76 4.18 26.75
CA GLY A 8 -8.31 4.18 26.64
C GLY A 8 -7.69 5.54 26.30
N TRP A 9 -8.47 6.50 25.78
CA TRP A 9 -7.99 7.85 25.42
C TRP A 9 -8.12 8.86 26.55
N ILE A 10 -8.77 8.48 27.65
CA ILE A 10 -9.08 9.35 28.78
C ILE A 10 -8.28 8.88 30.00
N THR A 11 -7.63 9.82 30.68
CA THR A 11 -6.91 9.55 31.92
C THR A 11 -7.50 10.42 33.03
N PRO A 12 -8.02 9.83 34.11
CA PRO A 12 -8.45 10.60 35.28
C PRO A 12 -7.23 11.12 36.03
N THR A 13 -7.17 12.42 36.23
CA THR A 13 -6.07 13.09 36.96
C THR A 13 -6.64 13.73 38.22
N PRO A 14 -6.14 13.39 39.43
CA PRO A 14 -6.54 14.01 40.67
C PRO A 14 -6.21 15.51 40.68
N GLN A 15 -7.13 16.34 41.24
CA GLN A 15 -6.91 17.76 41.47
C GLN A 15 -6.68 18.03 42.97
N GLU A 16 -6.10 19.18 43.29
CA GLU A 16 -5.82 19.59 44.68
C GLU A 16 -7.07 19.71 45.54
N ASN A 17 -8.22 19.97 44.92
CA ASN A 17 -9.55 20.06 45.58
C ASN A 17 -10.20 18.69 45.83
N GLY A 18 -9.53 17.58 45.47
CA GLY A 18 -10.06 16.22 45.61
C GLY A 18 -10.93 15.74 44.43
N ASP A 19 -11.21 16.59 43.44
CA ASP A 19 -11.93 16.23 42.24
C ASP A 19 -11.05 15.46 41.27
N LEU A 20 -11.68 14.71 40.34
CA LEU A 20 -10.99 14.05 39.21
C LEU A 20 -11.25 14.85 37.94
N LYS A 21 -10.16 15.28 37.28
CA LYS A 21 -10.22 15.85 35.96
C LYS A 21 -9.96 14.77 34.93
N LEU A 22 -10.84 14.66 33.94
CA LEU A 22 -10.64 13.79 32.80
C LEU A 22 -9.74 14.49 31.77
N VAL A 23 -8.57 13.93 31.53
CA VAL A 23 -7.62 14.43 30.54
C VAL A 23 -7.67 13.54 29.31
N VAL A 24 -7.99 14.14 28.18
CA VAL A 24 -8.03 13.46 26.89
C VAL A 24 -6.61 13.42 26.28
N ASP A 25 -6.17 12.26 25.86
CA ASP A 25 -4.85 12.08 25.18
C ASP A 25 -5.03 12.25 23.66
N PRO A 26 -4.59 13.38 23.09
CA PRO A 26 -4.74 13.63 21.65
C PRO A 26 -3.88 12.70 20.80
N GLY A 27 -2.75 12.19 21.32
CA GLY A 27 -1.89 11.28 20.59
C GLY A 27 -2.56 9.92 20.33
N LYS A 28 -3.34 9.42 21.28
CA LYS A 28 -4.10 8.18 21.10
C LYS A 28 -5.24 8.36 20.09
N ILE A 29 -5.90 9.51 20.09
CA ILE A 29 -6.93 9.83 19.10
C ILE A 29 -6.30 9.93 17.70
N GLN A 30 -5.14 10.59 17.58
CA GLN A 30 -4.44 10.68 16.31
C GLN A 30 -4.02 9.29 15.80
N SER A 31 -3.51 8.43 16.68
CA SER A 31 -3.16 7.04 16.34
C SER A 31 -4.36 6.24 15.87
N TYR A 32 -5.53 6.44 16.48
CA TYR A 32 -6.79 5.82 16.05
C TYR A 32 -7.20 6.29 14.66
N VAL A 33 -7.21 7.61 14.41
CA VAL A 33 -7.52 8.18 13.09
C VAL A 33 -6.54 7.68 12.03
N GLU A 34 -5.26 7.56 12.37
CA GLU A 34 -4.26 6.98 11.47
C GLU A 34 -4.53 5.50 11.16
N SER A 35 -4.98 4.73 12.14
CA SER A 35 -5.38 3.33 11.92
C SER A 35 -6.56 3.21 10.96
N ILE A 36 -7.54 4.11 11.05
CA ILE A 36 -8.66 4.20 10.11
C ILE A 36 -8.14 4.59 8.73
N SER A 37 -7.28 5.62 8.66
CA SER A 37 -6.68 6.07 7.41
C SER A 37 -6.01 4.92 6.67
N LYS A 38 -5.20 4.12 7.34
CA LYS A 38 -4.53 2.94 6.74
C LYS A 38 -5.49 1.89 6.19
N ARG A 39 -6.67 1.74 6.79
CA ARG A 39 -7.67 0.76 6.32
C ARG A 39 -8.44 1.20 5.09
N ILE A 40 -8.65 2.52 4.91
CA ILE A 40 -9.44 3.08 3.82
C ILE A 40 -8.59 3.67 2.70
N SER A 41 -7.31 3.95 2.96
CA SER A 41 -6.38 4.45 1.95
C SER A 41 -5.82 3.30 1.11
N SER A 42 -5.69 3.55 -0.17
CA SER A 42 -5.01 2.66 -1.11
C SER A 42 -4.05 3.47 -1.96
N ALA A 43 -2.86 2.94 -2.21
CA ALA A 43 -1.94 3.57 -3.15
C ALA A 43 -2.51 3.50 -4.58
N PRO A 44 -2.27 4.52 -5.41
CA PRO A 44 -2.55 4.42 -6.84
C PRO A 44 -1.65 3.37 -7.49
N ILE A 45 -2.14 2.77 -8.56
CA ILE A 45 -1.37 1.90 -9.43
C ILE A 45 -1.14 2.66 -10.72
N ASP A 46 0.11 2.93 -11.06
CA ASP A 46 0.45 3.68 -12.25
C ASP A 46 0.14 2.90 -13.53
N GLN A 47 -0.33 3.62 -14.55
CA GLN A 47 -0.51 3.07 -15.88
C GLN A 47 0.85 2.93 -16.55
N LYS A 48 1.12 1.76 -17.13
CA LYS A 48 2.32 1.52 -17.92
C LYS A 48 1.97 1.47 -19.40
N VAL A 49 2.68 2.25 -20.18
CA VAL A 49 2.47 2.34 -21.63
C VAL A 49 3.78 2.15 -22.39
N ILE A 50 3.70 1.52 -23.56
CA ILE A 50 4.72 1.60 -24.60
C ILE A 50 4.21 2.58 -25.65
N LYS A 51 5.05 3.51 -26.05
CA LYS A 51 4.75 4.46 -27.11
C LYS A 51 5.58 4.12 -28.37
N ASP A 52 4.89 3.92 -29.47
CA ASP A 52 5.54 3.78 -30.77
C ASP A 52 6.08 5.14 -31.21
N GLU A 53 7.39 5.26 -31.34
CA GLU A 53 8.06 6.53 -31.67
C GLU A 53 7.75 7.00 -33.11
N ALA A 54 7.43 6.10 -34.03
CA ALA A 54 7.15 6.44 -35.43
C ALA A 54 5.70 6.90 -35.63
N THR A 55 4.74 6.25 -34.98
CA THR A 55 3.32 6.53 -35.14
C THR A 55 2.72 7.34 -34.02
N GLY A 56 3.37 7.41 -32.87
CA GLY A 56 2.85 8.00 -31.64
C GLY A 56 1.76 7.16 -30.96
N ALA A 57 1.46 5.96 -31.49
CA ALA A 57 0.49 5.07 -30.90
C ALA A 57 0.95 4.57 -29.52
N GLU A 58 0.02 4.49 -28.57
CA GLU A 58 0.28 3.99 -27.24
C GLU A 58 -0.37 2.61 -27.04
N VAL A 59 0.42 1.67 -26.50
CA VAL A 59 -0.07 0.36 -26.06
C VAL A 59 -0.04 0.35 -24.54
N VAL A 60 -1.20 0.13 -23.93
CA VAL A 60 -1.31 0.02 -22.47
C VAL A 60 -0.93 -1.40 -22.05
N LEU A 61 0.17 -1.53 -21.32
CA LEU A 61 0.62 -2.81 -20.74
C LEU A 61 -0.10 -3.11 -19.42
N GLN A 62 -0.26 -2.06 -18.62
CA GLN A 62 -0.95 -2.11 -17.33
C GLN A 62 -1.87 -0.91 -17.20
N SER A 63 -3.16 -1.16 -16.96
CA SER A 63 -4.10 -0.08 -16.69
C SER A 63 -3.84 0.57 -15.35
N GLY A 64 -3.87 1.89 -15.33
CA GLY A 64 -3.77 2.68 -14.11
C GLY A 64 -5.04 2.54 -13.26
N ARG A 65 -4.87 2.66 -11.95
CA ARG A 65 -5.97 2.72 -11.00
C ARG A 65 -5.71 3.79 -9.95
N ASN A 66 -6.68 4.66 -9.76
CA ASN A 66 -6.59 5.66 -8.70
C ASN A 66 -6.56 5.00 -7.32
N GLY A 67 -5.79 5.58 -6.44
CA GLY A 67 -5.81 5.30 -5.01
C GLY A 67 -6.87 6.12 -4.28
N THR A 68 -6.96 5.91 -2.99
CA THR A 68 -7.79 6.67 -2.06
C THR A 68 -6.96 7.11 -0.87
N GLU A 69 -7.28 8.27 -0.33
CA GLU A 69 -6.58 8.86 0.81
C GLU A 69 -7.58 9.56 1.73
N LEU A 70 -7.45 9.37 3.05
CA LEU A 70 -8.21 10.13 4.02
C LEU A 70 -7.65 11.54 4.10
N ALA A 71 -8.44 12.53 3.65
CA ALA A 71 -8.13 13.94 3.86
C ALA A 71 -8.44 14.36 5.31
N ASP A 72 -7.94 15.52 5.70
CA ASP A 72 -8.35 16.22 6.93
C ASP A 72 -8.19 15.41 8.24
N ARG A 73 -7.19 14.50 8.31
CA ARG A 73 -6.91 13.66 9.49
C ARG A 73 -6.79 14.47 10.77
N GLN A 74 -6.12 15.62 10.70
CA GLN A 74 -5.95 16.50 11.86
C GLN A 74 -7.27 17.14 12.29
N VAL A 75 -8.10 17.55 11.34
CA VAL A 75 -9.44 18.12 11.61
C VAL A 75 -10.31 17.09 12.30
N LEU A 76 -10.31 15.85 11.80
CA LEU A 76 -11.05 14.73 12.40
C LEU A 76 -10.56 14.42 13.82
N SER A 77 -9.26 14.37 14.04
CA SER A 77 -8.68 14.14 15.37
C SER A 77 -9.06 15.25 16.35
N ASN A 78 -8.99 16.50 15.93
CA ASN A 78 -9.36 17.65 16.76
C ASN A 78 -10.87 17.65 17.10
N ALA A 79 -11.73 17.33 16.14
CA ALA A 79 -13.18 17.27 16.36
C ALA A 79 -13.55 16.17 17.37
N ILE A 80 -12.91 15.01 17.30
CA ILE A 80 -13.10 13.92 18.27
C ILE A 80 -12.61 14.37 19.67
N ALA A 81 -11.43 14.99 19.75
CA ALA A 81 -10.88 15.46 21.02
C ALA A 81 -11.78 16.52 21.68
N GLN A 82 -12.31 17.47 20.90
CA GLN A 82 -13.24 18.49 21.41
C GLN A 82 -14.55 17.89 21.89
N ALA A 83 -15.12 16.95 21.16
CA ALA A 83 -16.36 16.29 21.56
C ALA A 83 -16.19 15.54 22.90
N LEU A 84 -15.06 14.85 23.08
CA LEU A 84 -14.76 14.16 24.35
C LEU A 84 -14.56 15.15 25.51
N GLN A 85 -13.86 16.26 25.28
CA GLN A 85 -13.68 17.31 26.28
C GLN A 85 -15.00 17.92 26.71
N ASN A 86 -15.92 18.09 25.76
CA ASN A 86 -17.25 18.66 26.01
C ASN A 86 -18.28 17.62 26.47
N GLN A 87 -17.88 16.34 26.60
CA GLN A 87 -18.76 15.22 26.97
C GLN A 87 -19.97 15.09 26.03
N GLN A 88 -19.74 15.27 24.74
CA GLN A 88 -20.79 15.25 23.71
C GLN A 88 -20.56 14.10 22.73
N ASP A 89 -21.65 13.46 22.34
CA ASP A 89 -21.60 12.53 21.21
C ASP A 89 -21.30 13.28 19.91
N THR A 90 -20.51 12.66 19.04
CA THR A 90 -20.19 13.24 17.74
C THR A 90 -20.23 12.21 16.64
N THR A 91 -20.74 12.63 15.49
CA THR A 91 -20.64 11.89 14.23
C THR A 91 -19.82 12.71 13.27
N GLN A 92 -18.71 12.15 12.79
CA GLN A 92 -17.82 12.82 11.86
C GLN A 92 -17.88 12.16 10.49
N THR A 93 -18.02 12.98 9.46
CA THR A 93 -17.93 12.53 8.06
C THR A 93 -16.48 12.53 7.62
N MET A 94 -16.02 11.40 7.12
CA MET A 94 -14.67 11.28 6.57
C MET A 94 -14.64 11.78 5.13
N ASN A 95 -13.73 12.71 4.85
CA ASN A 95 -13.49 13.20 3.50
C ASN A 95 -12.40 12.34 2.84
N ILE A 96 -12.78 11.58 1.82
CA ILE A 96 -11.89 10.70 1.07
C ILE A 96 -11.55 11.40 -0.24
N LYS A 97 -10.25 11.62 -0.48
CA LYS A 97 -9.71 12.14 -1.74
C LYS A 97 -9.25 11.00 -2.64
N THR A 98 -9.34 11.23 -3.92
CA THR A 98 -8.74 10.38 -4.95
C THR A 98 -7.27 10.74 -5.10
N ALA A 99 -6.39 9.76 -4.92
CA ALA A 99 -4.98 9.86 -5.32
C ALA A 99 -4.88 9.40 -6.79
N ALA A 100 -4.62 10.33 -7.69
CA ALA A 100 -4.52 10.01 -9.11
C ALA A 100 -3.32 9.10 -9.39
N PHE A 101 -3.48 8.16 -10.31
CA PHE A 101 -2.35 7.38 -10.82
C PHE A 101 -1.52 8.21 -11.80
N GLY A 102 -0.22 7.89 -11.91
CA GLY A 102 0.69 8.40 -12.90
C GLY A 102 0.71 7.55 -14.17
N VAL A 103 1.42 8.04 -15.21
CA VAL A 103 1.68 7.27 -16.43
C VAL A 103 3.19 7.08 -16.57
N VAL A 104 3.62 5.82 -16.62
CA VAL A 104 5.01 5.43 -16.81
C VAL A 104 5.21 4.98 -18.25
N ASN A 105 6.05 5.71 -18.99
CA ASN A 105 6.45 5.31 -20.33
C ASN A 105 7.62 4.32 -20.26
N MET A 106 7.35 3.08 -20.63
CA MET A 106 8.34 2.00 -20.59
C MET A 106 9.46 2.14 -21.61
N ASN A 107 9.31 2.99 -22.62
CA ASN A 107 10.39 3.32 -23.56
C ASN A 107 11.58 4.02 -22.88
N ALA A 108 11.38 4.62 -21.70
CA ALA A 108 12.46 5.22 -20.92
C ALA A 108 13.47 4.19 -20.38
N PHE A 109 13.11 2.92 -20.35
CA PHE A 109 13.99 1.84 -19.91
C PHE A 109 14.66 1.16 -21.11
N ASP A 110 15.98 1.12 -21.14
CA ASP A 110 16.73 0.45 -22.21
C ASP A 110 16.42 -1.05 -22.28
N LYS A 111 16.35 -1.71 -21.12
CA LYS A 111 16.05 -3.14 -21.01
C LYS A 111 15.17 -3.39 -19.79
N TRP A 112 14.10 -4.13 -20.00
CA TRP A 112 13.20 -4.50 -18.92
C TRP A 112 12.54 -5.85 -19.21
N ILE A 113 11.94 -6.42 -18.18
CA ILE A 113 11.28 -7.73 -18.22
C ILE A 113 9.89 -7.57 -17.67
N GLU A 114 8.90 -8.03 -18.42
CA GLU A 114 7.53 -8.19 -17.98
C GLU A 114 7.31 -9.64 -17.57
N VAL A 115 6.64 -9.83 -16.43
CA VAL A 115 6.20 -11.13 -15.96
C VAL A 115 4.69 -11.09 -15.83
N ASP A 116 3.99 -11.68 -16.79
CA ASP A 116 2.54 -11.79 -16.78
C ASP A 116 2.13 -13.12 -16.14
N LEU A 117 1.60 -13.04 -14.93
CA LEU A 117 1.17 -14.22 -14.19
C LEU A 117 -0.15 -14.79 -14.71
N SER A 118 -0.97 -14.00 -15.40
CA SER A 118 -2.24 -14.44 -15.96
C SER A 118 -2.03 -15.27 -17.23
N GLU A 119 -1.06 -14.87 -18.06
CA GLU A 119 -0.66 -15.59 -19.25
C GLU A 119 0.47 -16.60 -19.02
N GLN A 120 1.00 -16.68 -17.79
CA GLN A 120 2.15 -17.52 -17.44
C GLN A 120 3.33 -17.30 -18.39
N ARG A 121 3.62 -16.04 -18.68
CA ARG A 121 4.62 -15.64 -19.66
C ARG A 121 5.54 -14.55 -19.11
N THR A 122 6.82 -14.66 -19.49
CA THR A 122 7.82 -13.60 -19.30
C THR A 122 8.30 -13.10 -20.65
N THR A 123 8.27 -11.79 -20.84
CA THR A 123 8.75 -11.13 -22.05
C THR A 123 9.90 -10.20 -21.71
N ALA A 124 11.02 -10.36 -22.38
CA ALA A 124 12.15 -9.44 -22.29
C ALA A 124 12.06 -8.40 -23.43
N TYR A 125 12.26 -7.16 -23.04
CA TYR A 125 12.18 -6.01 -23.95
C TYR A 125 13.50 -5.27 -24.04
N GLU A 126 13.78 -4.72 -25.20
CA GLU A 126 14.73 -3.66 -25.43
C GLU A 126 13.96 -2.42 -25.90
N LYS A 127 13.87 -1.40 -25.02
CA LYS A 127 12.89 -0.30 -25.13
C LYS A 127 11.48 -0.85 -25.29
N ALA A 128 10.78 -0.52 -26.40
CA ALA A 128 9.46 -1.00 -26.73
C ALA A 128 9.42 -2.33 -27.49
N THR A 129 10.58 -2.87 -27.89
CA THR A 129 10.66 -4.05 -28.76
C THR A 129 10.77 -5.33 -27.92
N PRO A 130 9.83 -6.29 -28.04
CA PRO A 130 9.97 -7.58 -27.40
C PRO A 130 11.07 -8.39 -28.12
N ILE A 131 12.07 -8.83 -27.38
CA ILE A 131 13.21 -9.57 -27.92
C ILE A 131 13.20 -11.06 -27.61
N ARG A 132 12.51 -11.47 -26.52
CA ARG A 132 12.35 -12.88 -26.14
C ARG A 132 11.13 -13.10 -25.28
N ASN A 133 10.50 -14.26 -25.46
CA ASN A 133 9.40 -14.75 -24.65
C ASN A 133 9.74 -16.10 -24.03
N PHE A 134 9.28 -16.31 -22.80
CA PHE A 134 9.42 -17.56 -22.08
C PHE A 134 8.10 -17.91 -21.42
N THR A 135 7.72 -19.19 -21.45
CA THR A 135 6.66 -19.69 -20.59
C THR A 135 7.23 -19.92 -19.21
N ILE A 136 6.49 -19.53 -18.19
CA ILE A 136 6.87 -19.66 -16.79
C ILE A 136 5.79 -20.40 -16.00
N ALA A 137 6.16 -20.85 -14.80
CA ALA A 137 5.23 -21.27 -13.78
C ALA A 137 5.25 -20.25 -12.64
N SER A 138 4.08 -19.80 -12.21
CA SER A 138 3.94 -18.97 -11.02
C SER A 138 3.86 -19.81 -9.74
N GLY A 139 3.99 -19.15 -8.61
CA GLY A 139 3.82 -19.77 -7.30
C GLY A 139 2.43 -20.38 -7.11
N MET A 140 2.36 -21.47 -6.36
CA MET A 140 1.12 -22.15 -6.02
C MET A 140 0.36 -21.42 -4.91
N ARG A 141 -0.88 -21.83 -4.67
CA ARG A 141 -1.71 -21.28 -3.59
C ARG A 141 -1.02 -21.44 -2.23
N GLY A 142 -0.89 -20.32 -1.51
CA GLY A 142 -0.17 -20.21 -0.24
C GLY A 142 1.31 -19.87 -0.38
N TYR A 143 1.84 -19.86 -1.63
CA TYR A 143 3.21 -19.48 -1.99
C TYR A 143 3.19 -18.69 -3.29
N GLU A 144 2.32 -17.69 -3.36
CA GLU A 144 2.08 -16.90 -4.55
C GLU A 144 3.34 -16.12 -4.96
N THR A 145 3.54 -15.99 -6.27
CA THR A 145 4.60 -15.12 -6.79
C THR A 145 4.32 -13.67 -6.39
N VAL A 146 5.29 -13.03 -5.77
CA VAL A 146 5.19 -11.63 -5.37
C VAL A 146 5.08 -10.75 -6.61
N THR A 147 4.10 -9.84 -6.61
CA THR A 147 3.88 -8.87 -7.68
C THR A 147 4.44 -7.50 -7.30
N GLY A 148 4.88 -6.73 -8.28
CA GLY A 148 5.44 -5.39 -8.07
C GLY A 148 6.54 -5.05 -9.07
N GLU A 149 7.26 -3.98 -8.80
CA GLU A 149 8.42 -3.57 -9.57
C GLU A 149 9.70 -3.96 -8.84
N PHE A 150 10.61 -4.59 -9.58
CA PHE A 150 11.85 -5.10 -9.02
C PHE A 150 13.02 -4.72 -9.92
N SER A 151 14.19 -4.49 -9.33
CA SER A 151 15.43 -4.31 -10.07
C SER A 151 16.27 -5.56 -9.97
N ILE A 152 16.93 -5.94 -11.09
CA ILE A 152 17.90 -7.03 -11.09
C ILE A 152 19.16 -6.54 -10.38
N TRP A 153 19.41 -7.04 -9.17
CA TRP A 153 20.58 -6.67 -8.37
C TRP A 153 21.74 -7.67 -8.45
N LEU A 154 21.46 -8.91 -8.89
CA LEU A 154 22.45 -9.97 -8.99
C LEU A 154 22.16 -10.87 -10.20
N LYS A 155 23.21 -11.21 -10.94
CA LYS A 155 23.17 -12.21 -12.02
C LYS A 155 24.23 -13.27 -11.74
N THR A 156 23.80 -14.50 -11.56
CA THR A 156 24.71 -15.63 -11.33
C THR A 156 24.58 -16.68 -12.42
N ARG A 157 25.67 -17.30 -12.78
CA ARG A 157 25.67 -18.40 -13.75
C ARG A 157 25.20 -19.72 -13.12
N ARG A 158 25.53 -19.91 -11.84
CA ARG A 158 25.14 -21.05 -11.03
C ARG A 158 24.91 -20.57 -9.62
N GLN A 159 23.87 -21.08 -8.99
CA GLN A 159 23.56 -20.83 -7.59
C GLN A 159 23.03 -22.13 -7.00
N THR A 160 23.58 -22.54 -5.86
CA THR A 160 22.97 -23.59 -5.06
C THR A 160 21.74 -23.00 -4.39
N MET A 161 20.59 -23.58 -4.66
CA MET A 161 19.36 -23.22 -3.97
C MET A 161 19.28 -24.08 -2.73
N SER A 162 19.07 -23.43 -1.60
CA SER A 162 18.81 -24.10 -0.32
C SER A 162 17.76 -23.31 0.41
N GLY A 163 16.84 -23.98 1.07
CA GLY A 163 15.76 -23.32 1.79
C GLY A 163 15.07 -24.28 2.74
N GLY A 164 13.98 -23.81 3.35
CA GLY A 164 13.22 -24.60 4.30
C GLY A 164 13.88 -24.75 5.67
N SER A 165 13.37 -25.65 6.48
CA SER A 165 13.84 -25.94 7.82
C SER A 165 14.13 -27.44 7.98
N LYS A 166 15.28 -27.75 8.59
CA LYS A 166 15.58 -29.15 8.94
C LYS A 166 14.65 -29.69 10.02
N ALA A 167 14.07 -28.81 10.83
CA ALA A 167 13.21 -29.21 11.93
C ALA A 167 11.84 -29.74 11.48
N ASP A 168 11.32 -29.23 10.37
CA ASP A 168 10.02 -29.63 9.78
C ASP A 168 10.16 -30.51 8.52
N GLY A 169 11.38 -30.83 8.12
CA GLY A 169 11.66 -31.65 6.95
C GLY A 169 11.50 -30.94 5.61
N SER A 170 11.28 -29.61 5.58
CA SER A 170 11.12 -28.82 4.36
C SER A 170 12.45 -28.39 3.73
N TYR A 171 13.58 -28.80 4.28
CA TYR A 171 14.90 -28.46 3.79
C TYR A 171 15.20 -29.12 2.42
N TYR A 172 15.73 -28.34 1.45
CA TYR A 172 16.17 -28.77 0.10
C TYR A 172 17.48 -28.10 -0.31
#